data_0a7002709ff6eec747e1ee3c184f4e5b
#
_entry.id   0a7002709ff6eec747e1ee3c184f4e5b
#
_cell.length_a   1.000
_cell.length_b   1.000
_cell.length_c   1.000
_cell.angle_alpha   90.00
_cell.angle_beta   90.00
_cell.angle_gamma   90.00
#
_symmetry.space_group_name_H-M   'P 1'
#
loop_
_entity.id
_entity.type
_entity.pdbx_description
1 polymer ?
#
loop_
_entity_poly.entity_id
_entity_poly.type
_entity_poly.pdbx_seq_one_letter_code
_entity_poly.pdbx_strand_id
1 'polypeptide(L)' 'MIRRAYHRIRKADGQIIEGPLVVELTDEGSMLSYHLLHNEEPYTEWQGGTYEEHI' A
#
# COMPACT_ATOMS: atom_id res chain seq x y z
N MET A 1 -8.64 -5.43 9.42
CA MET A 1 -8.09 -4.73 8.26
C MET A 1 -6.79 -4.03 8.66
N ILE A 2 -5.78 -4.13 7.83
CA ILE A 2 -4.48 -3.54 8.08
C ILE A 2 -4.25 -2.44 7.06
N ARG A 3 -3.73 -1.29 7.52
CA ARG A 3 -3.35 -0.19 6.64
C ARG A 3 -1.87 0.07 6.79
N ARG A 4 -1.16 0.08 5.66
CA ARG A 4 0.26 0.36 5.64
C ARG A 4 0.59 1.35 4.54
N ALA A 5 1.46 2.29 4.85
CA ALA A 5 1.87 3.31 3.89
C ALA A 5 3.23 2.95 3.29
N TYR A 6 3.34 3.09 1.97
CA TYR A 6 4.54 2.78 1.22
C TYR A 6 4.91 3.94 0.31
N HIS A 7 6.16 3.97 -0.13
CA HIS A 7 6.61 4.98 -1.10
C HIS A 7 6.08 4.70 -2.49
N ARG A 8 5.92 3.42 -2.85
CA ARG A 8 5.42 3.01 -4.16
C ARG A 8 4.84 1.61 -4.10
N ILE A 9 4.08 1.28 -5.14
CA ILE A 9 3.50 -0.05 -5.30
C ILE A 9 3.97 -0.63 -6.62
N ARG A 10 4.45 -1.87 -6.60
CA ARG A 10 4.71 -2.64 -7.81
C ARG A 10 3.58 -3.63 -7.97
N LYS A 11 2.81 -3.47 -9.03
CA LYS A 11 1.66 -4.34 -9.28
C LYS A 11 2.10 -5.66 -9.91
N ALA A 12 1.23 -6.65 -9.82
CA ALA A 12 1.53 -7.99 -10.35
C ALA A 12 1.82 -7.99 -11.86
N ASP A 13 1.28 -7.02 -12.60
CA ASP A 13 1.53 -6.87 -14.03
C ASP A 13 2.81 -6.11 -14.35
N GLY A 14 3.56 -5.71 -13.34
CA GLY A 14 4.81 -4.97 -13.50
C GLY A 14 4.66 -3.46 -13.46
N GLN A 15 3.44 -2.94 -13.38
CA GLN A 15 3.21 -1.51 -13.31
C GLN A 15 3.65 -0.97 -11.95
N ILE A 16 4.29 0.19 -11.97
CA ILE A 16 4.75 0.84 -10.74
C ILE A 16 3.95 2.13 -10.54
N ILE A 17 3.40 2.28 -9.34
CA ILE A 17 2.66 3.48 -8.95
C ILE A 17 3.49 4.24 -7.94
N GLU A 18 3.86 5.46 -8.28
CA GLU A 18 4.70 6.31 -7.45
C GLU A 18 3.88 7.15 -6.47
N GLY A 19 4.54 7.58 -5.41
CA GLY A 19 3.99 8.50 -4.42
C GLY A 19 3.80 7.81 -3.09
N PRO A 20 3.56 8.57 -2.01
CA PRO A 20 3.16 7.91 -0.79
C PRO A 20 1.76 7.33 -0.97
N LEU A 21 1.60 6.05 -0.69
CA LEU A 21 0.36 5.32 -0.91
C LEU A 21 -0.01 4.56 0.34
N VAL A 22 -1.31 4.49 0.61
CA VAL A 22 -1.83 3.64 1.68
C VAL A 22 -2.41 2.39 1.04
N VAL A 23 -1.94 1.23 1.47
CA VAL A 23 -2.45 -0.07 1.03
C VAL A 23 -3.31 -0.65 2.14
N GLU A 24 -4.53 -1.01 1.80
CA GLU A 24 -5.43 -1.68 2.74
C GLU A 24 -5.37 -3.17 2.50
N LEU A 25 -5.06 -3.91 3.56
CA LEU A 25 -4.82 -5.34 3.49
C LEU A 25 -5.80 -6.10 4.37
N THR A 26 -6.09 -7.34 3.98
CA THR A 26 -6.80 -8.26 4.86
C THR A 26 -5.87 -8.70 5.99
N ASP A 27 -6.42 -9.35 7.02
CA ASP A 27 -5.61 -9.89 8.10
C ASP A 27 -4.61 -10.94 7.60
N GLU A 28 -4.87 -11.51 6.44
CA GLU A 28 -3.99 -12.51 5.83
C GLU A 28 -2.91 -11.87 4.94
N GLY A 29 -2.97 -10.56 4.74
CA GLY A 29 -1.97 -9.86 3.97
C GLY A 29 -2.29 -9.63 2.51
N SER A 30 -3.51 -9.93 2.07
CA SER A 30 -3.93 -9.69 0.69
C SER A 30 -4.40 -8.25 0.51
N MET A 31 -4.01 -7.63 -0.59
CA MET A 31 -4.39 -6.25 -0.87
C MET A 31 -5.86 -6.15 -1.25
N LEU A 32 -6.59 -5.31 -0.53
CA LEU A 32 -7.98 -5.00 -0.84
C LEU A 32 -8.09 -3.79 -1.75
N SER A 33 -7.32 -2.75 -1.44
CA SER A 33 -7.34 -1.52 -2.21
C SER A 33 -6.12 -0.68 -1.86
N TYR A 34 -5.91 0.39 -2.60
CA TYR A 34 -4.87 1.36 -2.30
C TYR A 34 -5.33 2.75 -2.73
N HIS A 35 -4.73 3.77 -2.13
CA HIS A 35 -5.00 5.16 -2.52
C HIS A 35 -3.81 6.03 -2.16
N LEU A 36 -3.75 7.21 -2.77
CA LEU A 36 -2.69 8.17 -2.46
C LEU A 36 -2.88 8.72 -1.06
N LEU A 37 -1.76 8.85 -0.34
CA LEU A 37 -1.75 9.44 0.98
C LEU A 37 -1.65 10.96 0.84
N HIS A 38 -2.73 11.67 1.12
CA HIS A 38 -2.76 13.13 1.02
C HIS A 38 -2.42 13.80 2.34
N ASN A 39 -2.84 13.19 3.44
CA ASN A 39 -2.63 13.70 4.78
C ASN A 39 -2.32 12.52 5.69
N GLU A 40 -1.87 12.82 6.90
CA GLU A 40 -1.65 11.77 7.88
C GLU A 40 -2.98 11.10 8.20
N GLU A 41 -3.04 9.79 8.04
CA GLU A 41 -4.25 9.00 8.28
C GLU A 41 -4.12 8.20 9.56
N PRO A 42 -5.18 8.14 10.37
CA PRO A 42 -5.14 7.34 11.60
C PRO A 42 -5.06 5.85 11.29
N TYR A 43 -4.50 5.10 12.21
CA TYR A 43 -4.41 3.63 12.12
C TYR A 43 -3.62 3.14 10.91
N THR A 44 -2.72 3.96 10.39
CA THR A 44 -1.88 3.62 9.26
C THR A 44 -0.44 3.45 9.74
N GLU A 45 0.15 2.29 9.44
CA GLU A 45 1.54 2.01 9.78
C GLU A 45 2.43 2.39 8.60
N TRP A 46 3.45 3.21 8.87
CA TRP A 46 4.40 3.60 7.84
C TRP A 46 5.45 2.52 7.66
N GLN A 47 5.49 1.92 6.48
CA GLN A 47 6.48 0.90 6.14
C GLN A 47 7.61 1.44 5.27
N GLY A 48 7.28 2.37 4.38
CA GLY A 48 8.24 2.87 3.39
C GLY A 48 8.57 1.83 2.33
N GLY A 49 9.47 2.19 1.42
CA GLY A 49 9.90 1.27 0.38
C GLY A 49 8.81 0.95 -0.63
N THR A 50 8.91 -0.24 -1.22
CA THR A 50 8.00 -0.69 -2.27
C THR A 50 7.15 -1.85 -1.79
N TYR A 51 5.83 -1.73 -1.96
CA TYR A 51 4.93 -2.86 -1.77
C TYR A 51 4.85 -3.64 -3.07
N GLU A 52 5.05 -4.94 -2.99
CA GLU A 52 4.94 -5.81 -4.17
C GLU A 52 3.66 -6.62 -4.08
N GLU A 53 2.80 -6.46 -5.08
CA GLU A 53 1.56 -7.21 -5.18
C GLU A 53 1.85 -8.61 -5.70
N HIS A 54 1.29 -9.61 -5.02
CA HIS A 54 1.39 -11.00 -5.44
C HIS A 54 0.02 -11.49 -5.93
N ILE A 55 0.04 -12.30 -6.95
CA ILE A 55 -1.16 -12.95 -7.45
C ILE A 55 -1.30 -14.30 -6.76
#